data_bec3532a80b252dcd68fe7f9e3269800
#
_entry.id   bec3532a80b252dcd68fe7f9e3269800
#
_cell.length_a   1.000
_cell.length_b   1.000
_cell.length_c   1.000
_cell.angle_alpha   90.00
_cell.angle_beta   90.00
_cell.angle_gamma   90.00
#
_symmetry.space_group_name_H-M   'P 1'
#
loop_
_entity.id
_entity.type
_entity.pdbx_description
1 polymer ?
#
loop_
_entity_poly.entity_id
_entity_poly.type
_entity_poly.pdbx_seq_one_letter_code
_entity_poly.pdbx_strand_id
1 'polypeptide(L)'
;MSYRDRYLSLDPTYTDSHGLPLLRMTFDWHANEYKMAAYSAAKMEEIVRAMKPEKQATLLMRQGNPYDVRIYQSTHTTGGAIMGSNPSNSVINRYSQSWDVSNLFVYGASAFPQNIGYNPTGLLAGLAYFSAAQLRDTYLKSPGPLVKA
;
A
#
# COMPACT_ATOMS: atom_id res chain seq x y z
N MET A 1 7.56 -6.32 -0.92
CA MET A 1 6.25 -7.01 -0.82
C MET A 1 5.70 -6.78 0.58
N SER A 2 4.37 -6.72 0.70
CA SER A 2 3.70 -6.64 2.00
C SER A 2 3.94 -7.93 2.81
N TYR A 3 4.17 -7.78 4.10
CA TYR A 3 4.25 -8.94 5.00
C TYR A 3 2.84 -9.39 5.38
N ARG A 4 2.63 -10.68 5.60
CA ARG A 4 1.29 -11.22 5.93
C ARG A 4 0.79 -10.83 7.32
N ASP A 5 1.67 -10.45 8.22
CA ASP A 5 1.36 -9.95 9.55
C ASP A 5 0.98 -8.45 9.57
N ARG A 6 1.00 -7.81 8.40
CA ARG A 6 0.50 -6.44 8.19
C ARG A 6 -0.81 -6.50 7.44
N TYR A 7 -1.90 -6.18 8.12
CA TYR A 7 -3.25 -6.34 7.56
C TYR A 7 -4.22 -5.30 8.11
N LEU A 8 -5.31 -5.18 7.41
CA LEU A 8 -6.48 -4.40 7.85
C LEU A 8 -7.52 -5.35 8.44
N SER A 9 -8.15 -4.93 9.53
CA SER A 9 -9.26 -5.63 10.15
C SER A 9 -10.30 -4.63 10.66
N LEU A 10 -11.45 -5.13 11.07
CA LEU A 10 -12.41 -4.33 11.80
C LEU A 10 -12.06 -4.35 13.29
N ASP A 11 -12.20 -3.20 13.95
CA ASP A 11 -11.94 -3.10 15.39
C ASP A 11 -13.05 -3.81 16.17
N PRO A 12 -12.73 -4.71 17.13
CA PRO A 12 -13.74 -5.43 17.90
C PRO A 12 -14.41 -4.58 18.99
N THR A 13 -13.87 -3.39 19.29
CA THR A 13 -14.28 -2.58 20.43
C THR A 13 -14.81 -1.22 20.02
N TYR A 14 -14.12 -0.55 19.10
CA TYR A 14 -14.44 0.82 18.72
C TYR A 14 -15.31 0.89 17.46
N THR A 15 -16.30 1.76 17.51
CA THR A 15 -17.22 2.02 16.41
C THR A 15 -17.21 3.49 16.01
N ASP A 16 -17.66 3.78 14.81
CA ASP A 16 -17.93 5.13 14.35
C ASP A 16 -19.25 5.68 14.91
N SER A 17 -19.63 6.90 14.49
CA SER A 17 -20.89 7.57 14.91
C SER A 17 -22.15 6.85 14.42
N HIS A 18 -22.05 5.90 13.49
CA HIS A 18 -23.15 5.10 12.96
C HIS A 18 -23.19 3.69 13.56
N GLY A 19 -22.30 3.37 14.50
CA GLY A 19 -22.20 2.07 15.13
C GLY A 19 -21.45 1.01 14.30
N LEU A 20 -20.79 1.41 13.20
CA LEU A 20 -19.99 0.50 12.39
C LEU A 20 -18.57 0.36 13.00
N PRO A 21 -18.00 -0.86 13.01
CA PRO A 21 -16.64 -1.06 13.52
C PRO A 21 -15.62 -0.19 12.78
N LEU A 22 -14.70 0.42 13.54
CA LEU A 22 -13.60 1.20 12.94
C LEU A 22 -12.63 0.29 12.20
N LEU A 23 -12.00 0.83 11.16
CA LEU A 23 -10.88 0.17 10.48
C LEU A 23 -9.66 0.17 11.40
N ARG A 24 -9.11 -1.02 11.67
CA ARG A 24 -7.88 -1.23 12.41
C ARG A 24 -6.74 -1.66 11.49
N MET A 25 -5.63 -0.94 11.54
CA MET A 25 -4.41 -1.30 10.83
C MET A 25 -3.42 -1.96 11.80
N THR A 26 -3.06 -3.21 11.52
CA THR A 26 -1.95 -3.92 12.18
C THR A 26 -0.69 -3.71 11.35
N PHE A 27 0.26 -2.95 11.92
CA PHE A 27 1.48 -2.56 11.23
C PHE A 27 2.59 -2.28 12.23
N ASP A 28 3.81 -2.76 11.94
CA ASP A 28 5.04 -2.33 12.57
C ASP A 28 6.22 -2.54 11.61
N TRP A 29 7.40 -2.04 11.97
CA TRP A 29 8.61 -2.18 11.19
C TRP A 29 9.29 -3.53 11.45
N HIS A 30 9.75 -4.18 10.39
CA HIS A 30 10.60 -5.36 10.48
C HIS A 30 12.09 -4.98 10.37
N ALA A 31 12.96 -5.92 10.67
CA ALA A 31 14.41 -5.70 10.62
C ALA A 31 14.91 -5.23 9.25
N ASN A 32 14.23 -5.63 8.15
CA ASN A 32 14.59 -5.23 6.81
C ASN A 32 14.38 -3.74 6.56
N GLU A 33 13.28 -3.14 7.06
CA GLU A 33 13.02 -1.71 6.93
C GLU A 33 14.06 -0.88 7.67
N TYR A 34 14.46 -1.31 8.86
CA TYR A 34 15.55 -0.64 9.61
C TYR A 34 16.90 -0.72 8.87
N LYS A 35 17.22 -1.87 8.27
CA LYS A 35 18.44 -2.01 7.45
C LYS A 35 18.39 -1.12 6.21
N MET A 36 17.25 -1.06 5.53
CA MET A 36 17.05 -0.19 4.38
C MET A 36 17.17 1.30 4.76
N ALA A 37 16.56 1.71 5.87
CA ALA A 37 16.64 3.07 6.37
C ALA A 37 18.09 3.46 6.70
N ALA A 38 18.82 2.60 7.37
CA ALA A 38 20.23 2.83 7.70
C ALA A 38 21.11 2.93 6.44
N TYR A 39 20.91 2.03 5.48
CA TYR A 39 21.64 2.09 4.19
C TYR A 39 21.34 3.38 3.43
N SER A 40 20.06 3.75 3.31
CA SER A 40 19.65 4.97 2.62
C SER A 40 20.20 6.23 3.30
N ALA A 41 20.17 6.27 4.63
CA ALA A 41 20.75 7.38 5.39
C ALA A 41 22.26 7.52 5.15
N ALA A 42 23.01 6.41 5.16
CA ALA A 42 24.43 6.44 4.87
C ALA A 42 24.73 6.96 3.45
N LYS A 43 23.93 6.55 2.46
CA LYS A 43 24.08 7.05 1.08
C LYS A 43 23.72 8.53 0.95
N MET A 44 22.69 8.98 1.63
CA MET A 44 22.34 10.41 1.68
C MET A 44 23.42 11.23 2.35
N GLU A 45 24.05 10.72 3.41
CA GLU A 45 25.20 11.41 4.04
C GLU A 45 26.41 11.53 3.12
N GLU A 46 26.71 10.51 2.29
CA GLU A 46 27.77 10.58 1.29
C GLU A 46 27.51 11.74 0.30
N ILE A 47 26.26 11.86 -0.19
CA ILE A 47 25.84 12.92 -1.11
C ILE A 47 25.96 14.29 -0.43
N VAL A 48 25.42 14.42 0.78
CA VAL A 48 25.42 15.67 1.52
C VAL A 48 26.86 16.14 1.82
N ARG A 49 27.76 15.22 2.20
CA ARG A 49 29.17 15.56 2.40
C ARG A 49 29.84 16.08 1.12
N ALA A 50 29.49 15.50 -0.04
CA ALA A 50 30.00 15.98 -1.33
C ALA A 50 29.51 17.40 -1.67
N MET A 51 28.30 17.79 -1.20
CA MET A 51 27.76 19.12 -1.36
C MET A 51 28.39 20.18 -0.44
N LYS A 52 29.12 19.75 0.61
CA LYS A 52 29.82 20.61 1.59
C LYS A 52 28.92 21.69 2.22
N PRO A 53 27.75 21.34 2.81
CA PRO A 53 26.91 22.32 3.49
C PRO A 53 27.57 22.81 4.78
N GLU A 54 27.22 23.99 5.23
CA GLU A 54 27.70 24.55 6.51
C GLU A 54 27.22 23.72 7.72
N LYS A 55 26.00 23.17 7.65
CA LYS A 55 25.39 22.34 8.70
C LYS A 55 24.62 21.19 8.07
N GLN A 56 24.68 20.03 8.72
CA GLN A 56 23.88 18.87 8.36
C GLN A 56 23.41 18.15 9.62
N ALA A 57 22.29 17.45 9.52
CA ALA A 57 21.80 16.52 10.53
C ALA A 57 21.14 15.32 9.85
N THR A 58 21.38 14.13 10.37
CA THR A 58 20.74 12.90 9.91
C THR A 58 19.79 12.40 10.99
N LEU A 59 18.52 12.22 10.63
CA LEU A 59 17.53 11.57 11.50
C LEU A 59 17.43 10.11 11.10
N LEU A 60 17.84 9.22 12.02
CA LEU A 60 17.75 7.77 11.82
C LEU A 60 16.46 7.23 12.43
N MET A 61 15.82 6.31 11.71
CA MET A 61 14.77 5.49 12.27
C MET A 61 15.36 4.61 13.38
N ARG A 62 14.87 4.76 14.61
CA ARG A 62 15.35 4.01 15.77
C ARG A 62 14.65 2.66 15.86
N GLN A 63 15.42 1.59 15.91
CA GLN A 63 14.90 0.25 16.16
C GLN A 63 14.32 0.15 17.58
N GLY A 64 13.20 -0.60 17.70
CA GLY A 64 12.54 -0.84 18.98
C GLY A 64 11.45 0.15 19.35
N ASN A 65 11.26 1.23 18.58
CA ASN A 65 10.08 2.06 18.72
C ASN A 65 8.95 1.50 17.84
N PRO A 66 7.74 1.28 18.37
CA PRO A 66 6.60 0.85 17.56
C PRO A 66 6.25 1.94 16.55
N TYR A 67 5.64 1.53 15.45
CA TYR A 67 5.11 2.47 14.46
C TYR A 67 4.06 3.38 15.09
N ASP A 68 4.19 4.67 14.88
CA ASP A 68 3.21 5.67 15.30
C ASP A 68 2.93 6.63 14.12
N VAL A 69 1.71 6.58 13.61
CA VAL A 69 1.26 7.41 12.48
C VAL A 69 1.32 8.91 12.78
N ARG A 70 1.28 9.31 14.05
CA ARG A 70 1.39 10.73 14.47
C ARG A 70 2.81 11.27 14.30
N ILE A 71 3.80 10.38 14.37
CA ILE A 71 5.24 10.72 14.24
C ILE A 71 5.72 10.45 12.82
N TYR A 72 5.34 9.28 12.27
CA TYR A 72 5.71 8.88 10.93
C TYR A 72 4.55 9.12 9.97
N GLN A 73 4.59 10.23 9.27
CA GLN A 73 3.58 10.58 8.27
C GLN A 73 4.04 10.20 6.88
N SER A 74 3.16 9.59 6.10
CA SER A 74 3.39 9.27 4.69
C SER A 74 2.14 9.56 3.88
N THR A 75 2.34 10.13 2.69
CA THR A 75 1.28 10.32 1.69
C THR A 75 1.25 9.20 0.65
N HIS A 76 2.19 8.25 0.72
CA HIS A 76 2.34 7.14 -0.23
C HIS A 76 1.94 5.80 0.39
N THR A 77 0.90 5.79 1.19
CA THR A 77 0.35 4.55 1.77
C THR A 77 -0.26 3.69 0.67
N THR A 78 0.15 2.42 0.59
CA THR A 78 -0.28 1.45 -0.43
C THR A 78 -0.64 0.12 0.22
N GLY A 79 -1.38 -0.73 -0.53
CA GLY A 79 -1.80 -2.05 -0.03
C GLY A 79 -3.14 -2.01 0.70
N GLY A 80 -3.52 -3.11 1.32
CA GLY A 80 -4.80 -3.30 1.99
C GLY A 80 -5.84 -4.03 1.15
N ALA A 81 -5.88 -3.80 -0.18
CA ALA A 81 -6.68 -4.57 -1.13
C ALA A 81 -5.79 -5.01 -2.30
N ILE A 82 -4.68 -5.66 -1.99
CA ILE A 82 -3.61 -5.94 -2.95
C ILE A 82 -4.09 -6.76 -4.16
N MET A 83 -3.60 -6.34 -5.33
CA MET A 83 -3.79 -7.04 -6.60
C MET A 83 -2.89 -8.26 -6.70
N GLY A 84 -3.40 -9.32 -7.33
CA GLY A 84 -2.62 -10.51 -7.60
C GLY A 84 -3.23 -11.41 -8.67
N SER A 85 -2.56 -12.53 -8.90
CA SER A 85 -2.99 -13.58 -9.84
C SER A 85 -3.67 -14.77 -9.16
N ASN A 86 -3.70 -14.78 -7.82
CA ASN A 86 -4.22 -15.88 -7.04
C ASN A 86 -5.05 -15.36 -5.86
N PRO A 87 -6.33 -15.78 -5.73
CA PRO A 87 -7.22 -15.35 -4.66
C PRO A 87 -6.73 -15.74 -3.26
N SER A 88 -5.87 -16.76 -3.12
CA SER A 88 -5.33 -17.15 -1.82
C SER A 88 -4.37 -16.15 -1.20
N ASN A 89 -3.86 -15.19 -1.97
CA ASN A 89 -2.86 -14.21 -1.54
C ASN A 89 -3.10 -12.78 -2.06
N SER A 90 -4.28 -12.51 -2.60
CA SER A 90 -4.67 -11.18 -3.07
C SER A 90 -6.18 -10.97 -2.90
N VAL A 91 -6.59 -9.71 -2.87
CA VAL A 91 -8.00 -9.32 -2.69
C VAL A 91 -8.69 -9.10 -4.04
N ILE A 92 -7.95 -8.57 -5.00
CA ILE A 92 -8.43 -8.25 -6.34
C ILE A 92 -7.54 -8.85 -7.43
N ASN A 93 -8.12 -9.09 -8.59
CA ASN A 93 -7.41 -9.54 -9.77
C ASN A 93 -6.74 -8.36 -10.53
N ARG A 94 -6.03 -8.66 -11.62
CA ARG A 94 -5.33 -7.67 -12.47
C ARG A 94 -6.21 -6.60 -13.09
N TYR A 95 -7.51 -6.74 -13.03
CA TYR A 95 -8.49 -5.78 -13.54
C TYR A 95 -9.18 -4.99 -12.41
N SER A 96 -8.59 -5.01 -11.22
CA SER A 96 -9.12 -4.37 -10.01
C SER A 96 -10.46 -4.94 -9.54
N GLN A 97 -10.89 -6.08 -10.05
CA GLN A 97 -12.13 -6.76 -9.65
C GLN A 97 -11.88 -7.67 -8.44
N SER A 98 -12.76 -7.61 -7.45
CA SER A 98 -12.73 -8.51 -6.29
C SER A 98 -12.85 -9.97 -6.72
N TRP A 99 -12.09 -10.85 -6.06
CA TRP A 99 -12.21 -12.30 -6.25
C TRP A 99 -13.53 -12.83 -5.67
N ASP A 100 -13.98 -12.29 -4.53
CA ASP A 100 -15.15 -12.78 -3.81
C ASP A 100 -16.46 -12.18 -4.33
N VAL A 101 -16.41 -10.94 -4.84
CA VAL A 101 -17.61 -10.17 -5.24
C VAL A 101 -17.42 -9.64 -6.65
N SER A 102 -17.93 -10.36 -7.65
CA SER A 102 -17.67 -10.10 -9.08
C SER A 102 -18.17 -8.73 -9.60
N ASN A 103 -19.06 -8.05 -8.89
CA ASN A 103 -19.53 -6.70 -9.22
C ASN A 103 -18.85 -5.60 -8.38
N LEU A 104 -17.79 -5.93 -7.61
CA LEU A 104 -16.99 -4.99 -6.85
C LEU A 104 -15.65 -4.75 -7.53
N PHE A 105 -15.33 -3.48 -7.79
CA PHE A 105 -14.04 -3.05 -8.32
C PHE A 105 -13.39 -2.08 -7.35
N VAL A 106 -12.11 -2.30 -7.03
CA VAL A 106 -11.35 -1.49 -6.07
C VAL A 106 -10.22 -0.77 -6.79
N TYR A 107 -10.35 0.55 -6.89
CA TYR A 107 -9.36 1.43 -7.50
C TYR A 107 -8.56 2.17 -6.44
N GLY A 108 -7.35 2.54 -6.78
CA GLY A 108 -6.50 3.36 -5.92
C GLY A 108 -5.23 2.66 -5.48
N ALA A 109 -4.48 3.32 -4.61
CA ALA A 109 -3.20 2.81 -4.12
C ALA A 109 -3.33 1.56 -3.24
N SER A 110 -4.53 1.28 -2.72
CA SER A 110 -4.83 0.03 -2.01
C SER A 110 -4.60 -1.22 -2.87
N ALA A 111 -4.72 -1.11 -4.20
CA ALA A 111 -4.47 -2.19 -5.14
C ALA A 111 -3.00 -2.59 -5.28
N PHE A 112 -2.05 -1.74 -4.89
CA PHE A 112 -0.63 -2.00 -5.08
C PHE A 112 -0.12 -3.07 -4.11
N PRO A 113 0.48 -4.17 -4.61
CA PRO A 113 1.07 -5.20 -3.77
C PRO A 113 2.37 -4.76 -3.09
N GLN A 114 2.98 -3.68 -3.58
CA GLN A 114 4.16 -3.02 -3.00
C GLN A 114 4.23 -1.58 -3.48
N ASN A 115 4.89 -0.73 -2.68
CA ASN A 115 5.21 0.63 -3.13
C ASN A 115 6.37 0.59 -4.12
N ILE A 116 6.30 1.41 -5.16
CA ILE A 116 7.30 1.45 -6.24
C ILE A 116 8.55 2.28 -5.90
N GLY A 117 8.66 2.78 -4.66
CA GLY A 117 9.80 3.59 -4.21
C GLY A 117 9.87 4.99 -4.79
N TYR A 118 8.84 5.43 -5.52
CA TYR A 118 8.70 6.76 -6.11
C TYR A 118 7.26 7.24 -5.99
N ASN A 119 6.95 8.45 -6.46
CA ASN A 119 5.59 9.02 -6.40
C ASN A 119 4.61 8.15 -7.21
N PRO A 120 3.61 7.48 -6.59
CA PRO A 120 2.83 6.44 -7.24
C PRO A 120 1.67 6.95 -8.09
N THR A 121 1.34 8.25 -8.04
CA THR A 121 0.10 8.82 -8.59
C THR A 121 -0.07 8.58 -10.09
N GLY A 122 1.01 8.73 -10.87
CA GLY A 122 0.97 8.49 -12.32
C GLY A 122 0.63 7.05 -12.67
N LEU A 123 1.28 6.09 -12.00
CA LEU A 123 0.99 4.66 -12.19
C LEU A 123 -0.41 4.29 -11.70
N LEU A 124 -0.84 4.87 -10.58
CA LEU A 124 -2.18 4.68 -10.05
C LEU A 124 -3.26 5.13 -11.04
N ALA A 125 -3.10 6.31 -11.62
CA ALA A 125 -4.01 6.82 -12.65
C ALA A 125 -4.03 5.90 -13.88
N GLY A 126 -2.87 5.48 -14.38
CA GLY A 126 -2.77 4.54 -15.49
C GLY A 126 -3.47 3.22 -15.22
N LEU A 127 -3.31 2.64 -14.02
CA LEU A 127 -3.99 1.43 -13.61
C LEU A 127 -5.51 1.61 -13.54
N ALA A 128 -5.98 2.75 -13.02
CA ALA A 128 -7.41 3.06 -12.95
C ALA A 128 -8.03 3.15 -14.34
N TYR A 129 -7.39 3.83 -15.29
CA TYR A 129 -7.84 3.89 -16.69
C TYR A 129 -7.85 2.51 -17.36
N PHE A 130 -6.80 1.72 -17.15
CA PHE A 130 -6.74 0.35 -17.68
C PHE A 130 -7.90 -0.50 -17.16
N SER A 131 -8.14 -0.49 -15.85
CA SER A 131 -9.21 -1.27 -15.24
C SER A 131 -10.59 -0.76 -15.62
N ALA A 132 -10.78 0.56 -15.74
CA ALA A 132 -12.04 1.15 -16.20
C ALA A 132 -12.34 0.78 -17.66
N ALA A 133 -11.33 0.69 -18.52
CA ALA A 133 -11.52 0.19 -19.89
C ALA A 133 -11.98 -1.27 -19.88
N GLN A 134 -11.43 -2.14 -19.05
CA GLN A 134 -11.88 -3.52 -18.93
C GLN A 134 -13.31 -3.62 -18.38
N LEU A 135 -13.65 -2.80 -17.39
CA LEU A 135 -15.03 -2.70 -16.90
C LEU A 135 -16.00 -2.36 -18.05
N ARG A 136 -15.71 -1.30 -18.81
CA ARG A 136 -16.56 -0.82 -19.92
C ARG A 136 -16.65 -1.83 -21.07
N ASP A 137 -15.50 -2.35 -21.51
CA ASP A 137 -15.41 -3.07 -22.80
C ASP A 137 -15.69 -4.56 -22.65
N THR A 138 -15.56 -5.10 -21.44
CA THR A 138 -15.75 -6.53 -21.16
C THR A 138 -16.87 -6.75 -20.14
N TYR A 139 -16.70 -6.26 -18.90
CA TYR A 139 -17.63 -6.56 -17.83
C TYR A 139 -19.07 -6.08 -18.10
N LEU A 140 -19.26 -4.84 -18.52
CA LEU A 140 -20.61 -4.30 -18.79
C LEU A 140 -21.33 -5.00 -19.96
N LYS A 141 -20.60 -5.64 -20.84
CA LYS A 141 -21.18 -6.43 -21.94
C LYS A 141 -21.57 -7.86 -21.52
N SER A 142 -20.86 -8.42 -20.54
CA SER A 142 -21.10 -9.75 -20.01
C SER A 142 -20.67 -9.77 -18.53
N PRO A 143 -21.54 -9.34 -17.62
CA PRO A 143 -21.22 -9.30 -16.20
C PRO A 143 -20.84 -10.66 -15.62
N GLY A 144 -19.73 -10.69 -14.86
CA GLY A 144 -19.20 -11.90 -14.23
C GLY A 144 -17.72 -11.76 -13.89
N PRO A 145 -17.07 -12.84 -13.43
CA PRO A 145 -15.64 -12.83 -13.16
C PRO A 145 -14.83 -12.60 -14.44
N LEU A 146 -13.99 -11.53 -14.44
CA LEU A 146 -13.08 -11.22 -15.55
C LEU A 146 -11.86 -12.14 -15.59
N VAL A 147 -11.56 -12.77 -14.47
CA VAL A 147 -10.52 -13.81 -14.34
C VAL A 147 -11.13 -14.97 -13.59
N LYS A 148 -10.96 -16.18 -14.09
CA LYS A 148 -11.32 -17.39 -13.35
C LYS A 148 -10.28 -17.65 -12.24
N ALA A 149 -10.77 -17.94 -11.04
CA ALA A 149 -9.95 -18.33 -9.90
C ALA A 149 -9.34 -19.71 -10.08
#